data_9927748f8efa542fa7e863af92ececfe
#
_entry.id   9927748f8efa542fa7e863af92ececfe
#
_cell.length_a   1.000
_cell.length_b   1.000
_cell.length_c   1.000
_cell.angle_alpha   90.00
_cell.angle_beta   90.00
_cell.angle_gamma   90.00
#
_symmetry.space_group_name_H-M   'P 1'
#
loop_
_entity.id
_entity.type
_entity.pdbx_description
1 polymer ?
#
loop_
_entity_poly.entity_id
_entity_poly.type
_entity_poly.pdbx_seq_one_letter_code
_entity_poly.pdbx_strand_id
1 'polypeptide(L)'
;MCIRDRSKGKHIITSRIEHHAILHTCAYLEQKGYEVTYLDVDEDGKISLEELEKAIRPDTILISIMSANNEIGTIQPIKEIGKIAHDHGVLFHTDAVQAFGHIPIDVEEMNIDMLSASGHKINGPKGIGVMYIRKGVKIRSFIHGGAQERKRRAGTHNVPGIVGIGTAAKLAKENMEERSAKEIALRDHLIERVLKEIPFARLNGHPSQRLSNNANFAFQFIEGESMLIMLDMEGICGSSGSACTSGSLDPSHVLL
;
A
#
# COMPACT_ATOMS: atom_id res chain seq x y z
N MET A 1 0.95 4.40 -13.61
CA MET A 1 0.76 3.01 -14.12
C MET A 1 0.83 3.01 -15.64
N CYS A 2 1.69 2.17 -16.25
CA CYS A 2 1.93 2.19 -17.70
C CYS A 2 1.38 0.92 -18.35
N ILE A 3 0.05 0.83 -18.45
CA ILE A 3 -0.61 -0.32 -19.09
C ILE A 3 -0.51 -0.18 -20.60
N ARG A 4 -0.01 -1.23 -21.25
CA ARG A 4 0.37 -1.14 -22.67
C ARG A 4 -0.76 -1.43 -23.65
N ASP A 5 -1.73 -2.26 -23.32
CA ASP A 5 -2.46 -2.93 -24.40
C ASP A 5 -3.98 -2.78 -24.28
N ARG A 6 -4.50 -1.68 -24.85
CA ARG A 6 -5.95 -1.49 -25.04
C ARG A 6 -6.59 -2.59 -25.91
N SER A 7 -5.79 -3.31 -26.71
CA SER A 7 -6.32 -4.39 -27.55
C SER A 7 -6.70 -5.63 -26.73
N LYS A 8 -6.18 -5.76 -25.49
CA LYS A 8 -6.51 -6.87 -24.60
C LYS A 8 -7.67 -6.59 -23.66
N GLY A 9 -8.01 -5.32 -23.43
CA GLY A 9 -9.09 -4.95 -22.55
C GLY A 9 -8.93 -3.54 -21.98
N LYS A 10 -9.92 -3.12 -21.19
CA LYS A 10 -9.99 -1.78 -20.59
C LYS A 10 -10.30 -1.82 -19.10
N HIS A 11 -10.56 -2.98 -18.54
CA HIS A 11 -11.03 -3.10 -17.18
C HIS A 11 -9.86 -3.29 -16.19
N ILE A 12 -9.94 -2.57 -15.08
CA ILE A 12 -8.98 -2.58 -13.97
C ILE A 12 -9.76 -2.82 -12.68
N ILE A 13 -9.22 -3.64 -11.79
CA ILE A 13 -9.80 -3.86 -10.46
C ILE A 13 -8.82 -3.31 -9.43
N THR A 14 -9.33 -2.55 -8.47
CA THR A 14 -8.57 -2.00 -7.33
C THR A 14 -9.45 -1.97 -6.08
N SER A 15 -8.93 -1.57 -4.92
CA SER A 15 -9.74 -1.40 -3.70
C SER A 15 -10.06 0.07 -3.44
N ARG A 16 -11.11 0.33 -2.65
CA ARG A 16 -11.47 1.71 -2.23
C ARG A 16 -10.48 2.31 -1.26
N ILE A 17 -9.74 1.49 -0.52
CA ILE A 17 -8.80 1.93 0.52
C ILE A 17 -7.36 2.10 0.02
N GLU A 18 -7.15 2.08 -1.29
CA GLU A 18 -5.82 2.32 -1.87
C GLU A 18 -5.28 3.71 -1.52
N HIS A 19 -3.96 3.82 -1.54
CA HIS A 19 -3.32 5.14 -1.47
C HIS A 19 -3.75 6.02 -2.67
N HIS A 20 -3.85 7.34 -2.46
CA HIS A 20 -4.23 8.29 -3.51
C HIS A 20 -3.39 8.19 -4.80
N ALA A 21 -2.15 7.69 -4.71
CA ALA A 21 -1.33 7.42 -5.90
C ALA A 21 -1.97 6.40 -6.86
N ILE A 22 -2.71 5.44 -6.33
CA ILE A 22 -3.47 4.46 -7.12
C ILE A 22 -4.85 5.03 -7.48
N LEU A 23 -5.62 5.53 -6.49
CA LEU A 23 -6.97 6.04 -6.72
C LEU A 23 -7.01 7.15 -7.76
N HIS A 24 -6.16 8.18 -7.63
CA HIS A 24 -6.11 9.27 -8.60
C HIS A 24 -5.60 8.82 -9.97
N THR A 25 -4.71 7.82 -10.01
CA THR A 25 -4.28 7.22 -11.29
C THR A 25 -5.43 6.46 -11.94
N CYS A 26 -6.23 5.72 -11.18
CA CYS A 26 -7.42 5.05 -11.68
C CYS A 26 -8.44 6.06 -12.20
N ALA A 27 -8.76 7.10 -11.44
CA ALA A 27 -9.65 8.17 -11.87
C ALA A 27 -9.18 8.87 -13.17
N TYR A 28 -7.87 9.10 -13.31
CA TYR A 28 -7.31 9.60 -14.57
C TYR A 28 -7.49 8.61 -15.72
N LEU A 29 -7.33 7.31 -15.48
CA LEU A 29 -7.51 6.28 -16.51
C LEU A 29 -8.98 6.17 -16.94
N GLU A 30 -9.95 6.35 -16.04
CA GLU A 30 -11.38 6.42 -16.37
C GLU A 30 -11.67 7.54 -17.36
N GLN A 31 -11.07 8.73 -17.15
CA GLN A 31 -11.15 9.85 -18.11
C GLN A 31 -10.53 9.51 -19.49
N LYS A 32 -9.68 8.49 -19.56
CA LYS A 32 -9.09 7.97 -20.80
C LYS A 32 -9.85 6.79 -21.39
N GLY A 33 -11.03 6.45 -20.85
CA GLY A 33 -11.93 5.41 -21.34
C GLY A 33 -11.54 4.00 -20.87
N TYR A 34 -10.87 3.88 -19.74
CA TYR A 34 -10.79 2.64 -18.98
C TYR A 34 -11.98 2.53 -18.04
N GLU A 35 -12.30 1.32 -17.64
CA GLU A 35 -13.30 1.02 -16.63
C GLU A 35 -12.61 0.51 -15.37
N VAL A 36 -13.01 1.02 -14.20
CA VAL A 36 -12.39 0.63 -12.93
C VAL A 36 -13.46 0.10 -11.99
N THR A 37 -13.26 -1.11 -11.50
CA THR A 37 -14.02 -1.65 -10.37
C THR A 37 -13.24 -1.38 -9.08
N TYR A 38 -13.87 -0.68 -8.15
CA TYR A 38 -13.35 -0.42 -6.81
C TYR A 38 -14.01 -1.39 -5.84
N LEU A 39 -13.27 -2.39 -5.38
CA LEU A 39 -13.76 -3.36 -4.40
C LEU A 39 -13.99 -2.69 -3.06
N ASP A 40 -15.11 -3.00 -2.45
CA ASP A 40 -15.37 -2.67 -1.06
C ASP A 40 -14.50 -3.54 -0.13
N VAL A 41 -14.39 -3.14 1.12
CA VAL A 41 -13.68 -3.86 2.16
C VAL A 41 -14.63 -4.12 3.33
N ASP A 42 -14.29 -5.10 4.16
CA ASP A 42 -14.98 -5.34 5.42
C ASP A 42 -14.61 -4.30 6.50
N GLU A 43 -15.16 -4.45 7.69
CA GLU A 43 -14.92 -3.56 8.84
C GLU A 43 -13.46 -3.54 9.30
N ASP A 44 -12.70 -4.55 8.95
CA ASP A 44 -11.27 -4.68 9.21
C ASP A 44 -10.40 -4.11 8.08
N GLY A 45 -11.02 -3.67 6.99
CA GLY A 45 -10.34 -3.14 5.79
C GLY A 45 -9.78 -4.21 4.87
N LYS A 46 -10.32 -5.45 4.87
CA LYS A 46 -9.92 -6.52 3.94
C LYS A 46 -10.87 -6.62 2.78
N ILE A 47 -10.35 -6.87 1.57
CA ILE A 47 -11.18 -7.19 0.43
C ILE A 47 -11.73 -8.62 0.54
N SER A 48 -12.90 -8.86 -0.05
CA SER A 48 -13.43 -10.20 -0.27
C SER A 48 -12.80 -10.83 -1.51
N LEU A 49 -12.20 -12.02 -1.35
CA LEU A 49 -11.66 -12.79 -2.48
C LEU A 49 -12.76 -13.25 -3.43
N GLU A 50 -13.95 -13.55 -2.91
CA GLU A 50 -15.11 -13.93 -3.71
C GLU A 50 -15.59 -12.78 -4.59
N GLU A 51 -15.67 -11.55 -4.03
CA GLU A 51 -16.04 -10.36 -4.80
C GLU A 51 -14.95 -9.98 -5.81
N LEU A 52 -13.67 -10.15 -5.48
CA LEU A 52 -12.59 -9.99 -6.44
C LEU A 52 -12.78 -10.93 -7.65
N GLU A 53 -13.03 -12.21 -7.40
CA GLU A 53 -13.18 -13.20 -8.46
C GLU A 53 -14.41 -12.92 -9.34
N LYS A 54 -15.54 -12.54 -8.74
CA LYS A 54 -16.75 -12.10 -9.44
C LYS A 54 -16.55 -10.84 -10.29
N ALA A 55 -15.67 -9.94 -9.86
CA ALA A 55 -15.38 -8.71 -10.57
C ALA A 55 -14.51 -8.92 -11.82
N ILE A 56 -13.86 -10.08 -11.97
CA ILE A 56 -13.02 -10.38 -13.13
C ILE A 56 -13.89 -10.59 -14.37
N ARG A 57 -13.59 -9.84 -15.42
CA ARG A 57 -14.27 -9.88 -16.71
C ARG A 57 -13.30 -10.34 -17.81
N PRO A 58 -13.79 -10.77 -18.99
CA PRO A 58 -12.93 -11.12 -20.11
C PRO A 58 -12.00 -10.00 -20.59
N ASP A 59 -12.36 -8.75 -20.33
CA ASP A 59 -11.57 -7.56 -20.67
C ASP A 59 -10.79 -6.98 -19.48
N THR A 60 -10.70 -7.70 -18.34
CA THR A 60 -9.87 -7.33 -17.21
C THR A 60 -8.38 -7.51 -17.54
N ILE A 61 -7.60 -6.45 -17.42
CA ILE A 61 -6.18 -6.44 -17.76
C ILE A 61 -5.25 -6.30 -16.57
N LEU A 62 -5.78 -5.82 -15.44
CA LEU A 62 -4.98 -5.56 -14.26
C LEU A 62 -5.83 -5.63 -12.99
N ILE A 63 -5.27 -6.30 -11.99
CA ILE A 63 -5.67 -6.19 -10.59
C ILE A 63 -4.57 -5.43 -9.86
N SER A 64 -4.92 -4.38 -9.12
CA SER A 64 -3.97 -3.58 -8.35
C SER A 64 -4.50 -3.40 -6.93
N ILE A 65 -3.96 -4.17 -6.00
CA ILE A 65 -4.36 -4.17 -4.57
C ILE A 65 -3.12 -3.94 -3.73
N MET A 66 -3.19 -2.99 -2.78
CA MET A 66 -2.09 -2.72 -1.86
C MET A 66 -1.81 -3.92 -0.95
N SER A 67 -0.54 -4.14 -0.63
CA SER A 67 -0.16 -5.25 0.26
C SER A 67 -0.60 -5.03 1.70
N ALA A 68 -0.53 -3.78 2.16
CA ALA A 68 -1.01 -3.38 3.47
C ALA A 68 -1.43 -1.91 3.45
N ASN A 69 -2.49 -1.59 4.19
CA ASN A 69 -3.00 -0.22 4.23
C ASN A 69 -2.10 0.68 5.09
N ASN A 70 -1.85 1.88 4.59
CA ASN A 70 -0.95 2.86 5.22
C ASN A 70 -1.53 3.53 6.46
N GLU A 71 -2.85 3.51 6.64
CA GLU A 71 -3.53 4.17 7.76
C GLU A 71 -3.88 3.16 8.86
N ILE A 72 -4.63 2.13 8.53
CA ILE A 72 -5.14 1.15 9.49
C ILE A 72 -4.24 -0.08 9.65
N GLY A 73 -3.20 -0.22 8.82
CA GLY A 73 -2.20 -1.28 8.92
C GLY A 73 -2.65 -2.65 8.44
N THR A 74 -3.91 -2.86 8.09
CA THR A 74 -4.44 -4.16 7.64
C THR A 74 -3.67 -4.72 6.45
N ILE A 75 -3.26 -5.98 6.56
CA ILE A 75 -2.54 -6.72 5.53
C ILE A 75 -3.54 -7.47 4.65
N GLN A 76 -3.46 -7.28 3.33
CA GLN A 76 -4.32 -7.95 2.36
C GLN A 76 -3.82 -9.37 2.05
N PRO A 77 -4.70 -10.30 1.64
CA PRO A 77 -4.35 -11.67 1.30
C PRO A 77 -3.67 -11.76 -0.09
N ILE A 78 -2.46 -11.19 -0.20
CA ILE A 78 -1.75 -10.99 -1.47
C ILE A 78 -1.48 -12.28 -2.23
N LYS A 79 -1.15 -13.36 -1.53
CA LYS A 79 -0.88 -14.67 -2.13
C LYS A 79 -2.13 -15.22 -2.83
N GLU A 80 -3.26 -15.14 -2.16
CA GLU A 80 -4.55 -15.59 -2.68
C GLU A 80 -5.00 -14.71 -3.85
N ILE A 81 -4.85 -13.39 -3.74
CA ILE A 81 -5.13 -12.43 -4.81
C ILE A 81 -4.27 -12.73 -6.04
N GLY A 82 -2.96 -12.93 -5.84
CA GLY A 82 -2.04 -13.26 -6.93
C GLY A 82 -2.39 -14.59 -7.60
N LYS A 83 -2.84 -15.58 -6.83
CA LYS A 83 -3.30 -16.85 -7.36
C LYS A 83 -4.55 -16.65 -8.23
N ILE A 84 -5.57 -15.95 -7.75
CA ILE A 84 -6.80 -15.64 -8.50
C ILE A 84 -6.45 -14.91 -9.80
N ALA A 85 -5.62 -13.87 -9.73
CA ALA A 85 -5.19 -13.11 -10.91
C ALA A 85 -4.50 -14.01 -11.93
N HIS A 86 -3.57 -14.86 -11.50
CA HIS A 86 -2.83 -15.78 -12.34
C HIS A 86 -3.73 -16.82 -12.99
N ASP A 87 -4.65 -17.43 -12.23
CA ASP A 87 -5.60 -18.44 -12.73
C ASP A 87 -6.52 -17.87 -13.82
N HIS A 88 -6.80 -16.57 -13.78
CA HIS A 88 -7.60 -15.86 -14.81
C HIS A 88 -6.75 -15.18 -15.91
N GLY A 89 -5.42 -15.32 -15.87
CA GLY A 89 -4.52 -14.70 -16.85
C GLY A 89 -4.47 -13.18 -16.79
N VAL A 90 -4.81 -12.57 -15.65
CA VAL A 90 -4.81 -11.14 -15.39
C VAL A 90 -3.50 -10.74 -14.70
N LEU A 91 -2.90 -9.61 -15.09
CA LEU A 91 -1.71 -9.10 -14.43
C LEU A 91 -2.04 -8.61 -13.01
N PHE A 92 -1.17 -8.95 -12.06
CA PHE A 92 -1.28 -8.50 -10.68
C PHE A 92 -0.18 -7.51 -10.31
N HIS A 93 -0.60 -6.33 -9.87
CA HIS A 93 0.23 -5.30 -9.25
C HIS A 93 -0.13 -5.14 -7.79
N THR A 94 0.87 -4.98 -6.94
CA THR A 94 0.65 -4.58 -5.55
C THR A 94 1.43 -3.30 -5.21
N ASP A 95 0.75 -2.35 -4.57
CA ASP A 95 1.42 -1.28 -3.85
C ASP A 95 1.94 -1.84 -2.52
N ALA A 96 3.23 -2.12 -2.49
CA ALA A 96 3.90 -2.67 -1.32
C ALA A 96 4.67 -1.61 -0.51
N VAL A 97 4.36 -0.33 -0.70
CA VAL A 97 5.07 0.77 -0.05
C VAL A 97 5.11 0.63 1.46
N GLN A 98 4.04 0.12 2.08
CA GLN A 98 3.98 -0.11 3.52
C GLN A 98 4.45 -1.51 3.94
N ALA A 99 4.43 -2.49 3.04
CA ALA A 99 4.79 -3.87 3.33
C ALA A 99 6.29 -4.16 3.09
N PHE A 100 6.88 -3.51 2.07
CA PHE A 100 8.27 -3.72 1.69
C PHE A 100 9.22 -3.38 2.84
N GLY A 101 10.00 -4.38 3.26
CA GLY A 101 10.93 -4.25 4.38
C GLY A 101 10.28 -4.40 5.78
N HIS A 102 8.95 -4.59 5.86
CA HIS A 102 8.22 -4.80 7.12
C HIS A 102 7.68 -6.22 7.27
N ILE A 103 7.26 -6.83 6.15
CA ILE A 103 6.83 -8.23 6.10
C ILE A 103 7.54 -8.97 4.97
N PRO A 104 7.67 -10.31 5.04
CA PRO A 104 8.24 -11.09 3.95
C PRO A 104 7.40 -10.99 2.68
N ILE A 105 8.06 -10.76 1.55
CA ILE A 105 7.42 -10.76 0.22
C ILE A 105 8.25 -11.64 -0.69
N ASP A 106 7.63 -12.69 -1.25
CA ASP A 106 8.19 -13.50 -2.32
C ASP A 106 7.31 -13.32 -3.57
N VAL A 107 7.86 -12.64 -4.57
CA VAL A 107 7.12 -12.29 -5.78
C VAL A 107 6.75 -13.50 -6.64
N GLU A 108 7.50 -14.60 -6.54
CA GLU A 108 7.20 -15.83 -7.26
C GLU A 108 6.11 -16.63 -6.56
N GLU A 109 6.25 -16.85 -5.25
CA GLU A 109 5.27 -17.57 -4.45
C GLU A 109 3.91 -16.86 -4.40
N MET A 110 3.93 -15.52 -4.37
CA MET A 110 2.73 -14.69 -4.32
C MET A 110 2.17 -14.32 -5.71
N ASN A 111 2.74 -14.85 -6.79
CA ASN A 111 2.33 -14.56 -8.17
C ASN A 111 2.22 -13.05 -8.49
N ILE A 112 3.14 -12.24 -7.97
CA ILE A 112 3.16 -10.80 -8.20
C ILE A 112 3.86 -10.49 -9.52
N ASP A 113 3.18 -9.83 -10.45
CA ASP A 113 3.75 -9.39 -11.73
C ASP A 113 4.45 -8.04 -11.64
N MET A 114 3.92 -7.16 -10.80
CA MET A 114 4.49 -5.84 -10.57
C MET A 114 4.33 -5.47 -9.10
N LEU A 115 5.36 -4.81 -8.54
CA LEU A 115 5.35 -4.33 -7.17
C LEU A 115 5.97 -2.94 -7.11
N SER A 116 5.31 -2.03 -6.39
CA SER A 116 5.83 -0.69 -6.12
C SER A 116 6.27 -0.56 -4.66
N ALA A 117 7.45 0.04 -4.44
CA ALA A 117 7.94 0.36 -3.10
C ALA A 117 8.65 1.72 -3.08
N SER A 118 8.76 2.33 -1.89
CA SER A 118 9.35 3.66 -1.70
C SER A 118 10.44 3.64 -0.63
N GLY A 119 11.58 4.26 -0.94
CA GLY A 119 12.76 4.25 -0.07
C GLY A 119 12.52 4.91 1.29
N HIS A 120 11.76 6.01 1.34
CA HIS A 120 11.52 6.74 2.59
C HIS A 120 10.70 5.96 3.63
N LYS A 121 10.03 4.88 3.24
CA LYS A 121 9.26 4.02 4.18
C LYS A 121 10.13 2.96 4.87
N ILE A 122 11.36 2.77 4.40
CA ILE A 122 12.35 1.87 4.99
C ILE A 122 13.61 2.61 5.44
N ASN A 123 13.48 3.86 5.84
CA ASN A 123 14.58 4.75 6.26
C ASN A 123 15.63 5.02 5.17
N GLY A 124 15.26 4.83 3.91
CA GLY A 124 16.06 5.20 2.74
C GLY A 124 15.83 6.66 2.32
N PRO A 125 16.56 7.15 1.31
CA PRO A 125 16.43 8.52 0.83
C PRO A 125 15.02 8.83 0.30
N LYS A 126 14.56 10.07 0.49
CA LYS A 126 13.36 10.59 -0.17
C LYS A 126 13.59 10.75 -1.67
N GLY A 127 12.54 10.70 -2.47
CA GLY A 127 12.60 10.89 -3.92
C GLY A 127 13.13 9.69 -4.71
N ILE A 128 13.27 8.53 -4.08
CA ILE A 128 13.63 7.27 -4.72
C ILE A 128 12.63 6.17 -4.38
N GLY A 129 12.28 5.36 -5.37
CA GLY A 129 11.44 4.18 -5.23
C GLY A 129 11.90 3.07 -6.17
N VAL A 130 11.34 1.91 -6.02
CA VAL A 130 11.59 0.76 -6.88
C VAL A 130 10.26 0.21 -7.40
N MET A 131 10.29 -0.24 -8.67
CA MET A 131 9.22 -1.01 -9.26
C MET A 131 9.77 -2.35 -9.74
N TYR A 132 9.33 -3.44 -9.11
CA TYR A 132 9.56 -4.77 -9.65
C TYR A 132 8.62 -5.00 -10.84
N ILE A 133 9.14 -5.64 -11.88
CA ILE A 133 8.37 -6.04 -13.06
C ILE A 133 8.84 -7.43 -13.45
N ARG A 134 7.94 -8.41 -13.38
CA ARG A 134 8.20 -9.81 -13.75
C ARG A 134 8.73 -9.90 -15.18
N LYS A 135 9.66 -10.81 -15.42
CA LYS A 135 10.17 -11.09 -16.76
C LYS A 135 9.03 -11.48 -17.70
N GLY A 136 8.95 -10.82 -18.85
CA GLY A 136 7.87 -11.03 -19.84
C GLY A 136 6.74 -10.00 -19.75
N VAL A 137 6.51 -9.36 -18.61
CA VAL A 137 5.53 -8.28 -18.49
C VAL A 137 6.02 -7.05 -19.27
N LYS A 138 5.15 -6.56 -20.15
CA LYS A 138 5.45 -5.41 -21.02
C LYS A 138 4.72 -4.19 -20.52
N ILE A 139 5.46 -3.14 -20.19
CA ILE A 139 4.93 -1.81 -19.84
C ILE A 139 5.39 -0.76 -20.85
N ARG A 140 4.62 0.32 -21.00
CA ARG A 140 5.07 1.52 -21.73
C ARG A 140 5.79 2.47 -20.79
N SER A 141 6.83 3.14 -21.29
CA SER A 141 7.44 4.24 -20.56
C SER A 141 6.42 5.37 -20.37
N PHE A 142 6.33 5.89 -19.16
CA PHE A 142 5.57 7.11 -18.86
C PHE A 142 6.42 8.36 -19.01
N ILE A 143 7.72 8.27 -18.68
CA ILE A 143 8.70 9.35 -18.88
C ILE A 143 9.49 9.03 -20.14
N HIS A 144 9.38 9.89 -21.14
CA HIS A 144 10.01 9.73 -22.45
C HIS A 144 11.36 10.43 -22.54
N GLY A 145 12.30 9.89 -23.31
CA GLY A 145 13.66 10.42 -23.52
C GLY A 145 14.67 9.32 -23.75
N GLY A 146 15.75 9.31 -22.98
CA GLY A 146 16.83 8.32 -23.10
C GLY A 146 16.39 6.88 -22.76
N ALA A 147 17.32 5.93 -22.96
CA ALA A 147 17.05 4.50 -22.86
C ALA A 147 17.29 3.90 -21.46
N GLN A 148 17.32 4.73 -20.42
CA GLN A 148 17.53 4.28 -19.05
C GLN A 148 16.44 3.27 -18.64
N GLU A 149 16.72 2.48 -17.61
CA GLU A 149 15.84 1.42 -17.12
C GLU A 149 15.33 0.50 -18.25
N ARG A 150 16.22 0.15 -19.19
CA ARG A 150 15.88 -0.69 -20.35
C ARG A 150 14.73 -0.11 -21.18
N LYS A 151 14.74 1.21 -21.42
CA LYS A 151 13.67 1.98 -22.11
C LYS A 151 12.34 2.02 -21.36
N ARG A 152 12.31 1.73 -20.06
CA ARG A 152 11.10 1.77 -19.25
C ARG A 152 10.89 3.12 -18.56
N ARG A 153 11.95 3.85 -18.27
CA ARG A 153 11.94 5.19 -17.68
C ARG A 153 13.16 5.98 -18.14
N ALA A 154 12.94 7.07 -18.81
CA ALA A 154 14.01 7.98 -19.23
C ALA A 154 14.51 8.86 -18.07
N GLY A 155 15.66 9.45 -18.25
CA GLY A 155 16.34 10.34 -17.31
C GLY A 155 17.54 9.68 -16.64
N THR A 156 18.57 10.49 -16.38
CA THR A 156 19.80 10.06 -15.72
C THR A 156 19.49 9.34 -14.40
N HIS A 157 20.23 8.28 -14.13
CA HIS A 157 20.08 7.53 -12.88
C HIS A 157 20.45 8.39 -11.67
N ASN A 158 19.58 8.41 -10.66
CA ASN A 158 19.88 8.98 -9.34
C ASN A 158 20.75 7.98 -8.57
N VAL A 159 22.05 7.92 -8.90
CA VAL A 159 22.96 6.92 -8.32
C VAL A 159 23.00 6.96 -6.79
N PRO A 160 23.13 8.14 -6.13
CA PRO A 160 23.07 8.18 -4.67
C PRO A 160 21.78 7.63 -4.09
N GLY A 161 20.63 7.96 -4.69
CA GLY A 161 19.31 7.43 -4.28
C GLY A 161 19.22 5.92 -4.48
N ILE A 162 19.72 5.40 -5.60
CA ILE A 162 19.72 3.95 -5.91
C ILE A 162 20.57 3.18 -4.88
N VAL A 163 21.77 3.66 -4.58
CA VAL A 163 22.64 3.06 -3.56
C VAL A 163 21.98 3.13 -2.18
N GLY A 164 21.39 4.29 -1.85
CA GLY A 164 20.72 4.51 -0.58
C GLY A 164 19.51 3.57 -0.35
N ILE A 165 18.62 3.42 -1.37
CA ILE A 165 17.48 2.49 -1.23
C ILE A 165 17.95 1.02 -1.19
N GLY A 166 19.00 0.66 -1.93
CA GLY A 166 19.59 -0.68 -1.89
C GLY A 166 20.14 -1.01 -0.49
N THR A 167 20.86 -0.08 0.12
CA THR A 167 21.37 -0.22 1.50
C THR A 167 20.23 -0.31 2.50
N ALA A 168 19.23 0.56 2.38
CA ALA A 168 18.05 0.55 3.26
C ALA A 168 17.27 -0.78 3.17
N ALA A 169 17.08 -1.30 1.95
CA ALA A 169 16.40 -2.58 1.73
C ALA A 169 17.19 -3.76 2.34
N LYS A 170 18.52 -3.76 2.21
CA LYS A 170 19.39 -4.75 2.85
C LYS A 170 19.24 -4.73 4.36
N LEU A 171 19.38 -3.57 4.99
CA LEU A 171 19.25 -3.41 6.44
C LEU A 171 17.83 -3.76 6.93
N ALA A 172 16.80 -3.36 6.18
CA ALA A 172 15.42 -3.69 6.50
C ALA A 172 15.20 -5.22 6.51
N LYS A 173 15.77 -5.94 5.54
CA LYS A 173 15.68 -7.40 5.48
C LYS A 173 16.46 -8.09 6.62
N GLU A 174 17.69 -7.64 6.89
CA GLU A 174 18.55 -8.22 7.92
C GLU A 174 17.95 -8.09 9.32
N ASN A 175 17.27 -6.98 9.61
CA ASN A 175 16.70 -6.69 10.93
C ASN A 175 15.17 -6.93 11.00
N MET A 176 14.55 -7.49 9.97
CA MET A 176 13.09 -7.57 9.86
C MET A 176 12.47 -8.32 11.03
N GLU A 177 12.97 -9.52 11.33
CA GLU A 177 12.40 -10.40 12.35
C GLU A 177 12.49 -9.79 13.75
N GLU A 178 13.69 -9.37 14.15
CA GLU A 178 13.93 -8.76 15.47
C GLU A 178 13.11 -7.46 15.64
N ARG A 179 13.14 -6.58 14.63
CA ARG A 179 12.39 -5.33 14.65
C ARG A 179 10.89 -5.58 14.73
N SER A 180 10.35 -6.48 13.89
CA SER A 180 8.92 -6.77 13.89
C SER A 180 8.47 -7.38 15.22
N ALA A 181 9.25 -8.27 15.82
CA ALA A 181 8.94 -8.84 17.13
C ALA A 181 8.84 -7.77 18.22
N LYS A 182 9.80 -6.82 18.25
CA LYS A 182 9.79 -5.70 19.18
C LYS A 182 8.60 -4.76 18.95
N GLU A 183 8.33 -4.41 17.68
CA GLU A 183 7.22 -3.54 17.32
C GLU A 183 5.88 -4.17 17.69
N ILE A 184 5.68 -5.48 17.42
CA ILE A 184 4.47 -6.22 17.79
C ILE A 184 4.24 -6.17 19.30
N ALA A 185 5.26 -6.45 20.10
CA ALA A 185 5.14 -6.43 21.56
C ALA A 185 4.71 -5.05 22.09
N LEU A 186 5.31 -3.98 21.56
CA LEU A 186 4.96 -2.59 21.94
C LEU A 186 3.57 -2.19 21.44
N ARG A 187 3.25 -2.51 20.20
CA ARG A 187 1.96 -2.23 19.56
C ARG A 187 0.82 -2.92 20.33
N ASP A 188 0.96 -4.21 20.57
CA ASP A 188 -0.09 -4.99 21.21
C ASP A 188 -0.31 -4.53 22.66
N HIS A 189 0.77 -4.21 23.38
CA HIS A 189 0.67 -3.60 24.71
C HIS A 189 -0.06 -2.23 24.67
N LEU A 190 0.27 -1.38 23.69
CA LEU A 190 -0.44 -0.11 23.50
C LEU A 190 -1.93 -0.33 23.20
N ILE A 191 -2.25 -1.25 22.27
CA ILE A 191 -3.63 -1.55 21.89
C ILE A 191 -4.43 -2.06 23.10
N GLU A 192 -3.88 -3.01 23.84
CA GLU A 192 -4.53 -3.55 25.05
C GLU A 192 -4.84 -2.45 26.06
N ARG A 193 -3.86 -1.60 26.35
CA ARG A 193 -4.04 -0.52 27.32
C ARG A 193 -5.04 0.52 26.87
N VAL A 194 -4.94 0.99 25.63
CA VAL A 194 -5.87 2.00 25.10
C VAL A 194 -7.30 1.49 25.14
N LEU A 195 -7.55 0.26 24.66
CA LEU A 195 -8.90 -0.29 24.65
C LEU A 195 -9.47 -0.58 26.04
N LYS A 196 -8.61 -0.88 27.03
CA LYS A 196 -9.00 -1.14 28.41
C LYS A 196 -9.20 0.12 29.23
N GLU A 197 -8.33 1.13 29.04
CA GLU A 197 -8.24 2.27 29.95
C GLU A 197 -8.94 3.52 29.42
N ILE A 198 -9.15 3.62 28.10
CA ILE A 198 -9.77 4.80 27.49
C ILE A 198 -11.17 4.44 26.99
N PRO A 199 -12.23 5.00 27.63
CA PRO A 199 -13.60 4.75 27.20
C PRO A 199 -13.84 5.34 25.79
N PHE A 200 -14.72 4.68 25.03
CA PHE A 200 -15.08 5.09 23.65
C PHE A 200 -13.92 5.11 22.65
N ALA A 201 -12.83 4.37 22.95
CA ALA A 201 -11.77 4.09 22.02
C ALA A 201 -12.08 2.84 21.18
N ARG A 202 -11.73 2.87 19.89
CA ARG A 202 -11.83 1.72 18.99
C ARG A 202 -10.52 1.57 18.21
N LEU A 203 -10.05 0.35 18.06
CA LEU A 203 -8.97 0.02 17.13
C LEU A 203 -9.56 -0.05 15.71
N ASN A 204 -8.93 0.63 14.74
CA ASN A 204 -9.26 0.53 13.34
C ASN A 204 -8.33 -0.48 12.64
N GLY A 205 -8.90 -1.21 11.67
CA GLY A 205 -8.21 -2.27 10.94
C GLY A 205 -8.12 -3.60 11.70
N HIS A 206 -7.63 -4.62 11.01
CA HIS A 206 -7.66 -6.00 11.51
C HIS A 206 -6.82 -6.15 12.80
N PRO A 207 -7.35 -6.80 13.84
CA PRO A 207 -6.70 -6.84 15.15
C PRO A 207 -5.35 -7.58 15.16
N SER A 208 -5.16 -8.60 14.31
CA SER A 208 -3.94 -9.42 14.28
C SER A 208 -3.22 -9.42 12.93
N GLN A 209 -3.96 -9.42 11.79
CA GLN A 209 -3.36 -9.38 10.45
C GLN A 209 -3.07 -7.94 10.05
N ARG A 210 -2.14 -7.33 10.79
CA ARG A 210 -1.75 -5.93 10.61
C ARG A 210 -0.23 -5.77 10.70
N LEU A 211 0.27 -4.69 10.11
CA LEU A 211 1.69 -4.32 10.18
C LEU A 211 2.13 -4.14 11.64
N SER A 212 3.35 -4.56 11.93
CA SER A 212 3.95 -4.50 13.27
C SER A 212 4.03 -3.07 13.82
N ASN A 213 4.26 -2.11 12.95
CA ASN A 213 4.52 -0.69 13.27
C ASN A 213 3.27 0.20 13.16
N ASN A 214 2.07 -0.37 13.12
CA ASN A 214 0.83 0.41 12.98
C ASN A 214 -0.16 0.13 14.12
N ALA A 215 -0.65 1.20 14.76
CA ALA A 215 -1.79 1.21 15.67
C ALA A 215 -2.63 2.45 15.35
N ASN A 216 -3.83 2.23 14.81
CA ASN A 216 -4.75 3.30 14.45
C ASN A 216 -5.99 3.21 15.34
N PHE A 217 -6.32 4.32 16.01
CA PHE A 217 -7.45 4.38 16.94
C PHE A 217 -8.43 5.46 16.52
N ALA A 218 -9.72 5.19 16.73
CA ALA A 218 -10.77 6.19 16.73
C ALA A 218 -11.18 6.45 18.18
N PHE A 219 -11.31 7.74 18.54
CA PHE A 219 -11.78 8.19 19.84
C PHE A 219 -13.05 9.03 19.63
N GLN A 220 -14.10 8.75 20.40
CA GLN A 220 -15.31 9.57 20.35
C GLN A 220 -15.21 10.77 21.31
N PHE A 221 -15.98 11.82 21.01
CA PHE A 221 -16.13 13.02 21.87
C PHE A 221 -14.87 13.87 22.05
N ILE A 222 -13.87 13.71 21.18
CA ILE A 222 -12.66 14.53 21.17
C ILE A 222 -12.36 14.99 19.74
N GLU A 223 -11.88 16.20 19.62
CA GLU A 223 -11.42 16.75 18.35
C GLU A 223 -9.97 16.31 18.10
N GLY A 224 -9.71 15.77 16.88
CA GLY A 224 -8.46 15.08 16.58
C GLY A 224 -7.23 15.98 16.56
N GLU A 225 -7.35 17.22 16.06
CA GLU A 225 -6.23 18.17 16.01
C GLU A 225 -5.80 18.58 17.40
N SER A 226 -6.76 18.88 18.27
CA SER A 226 -6.50 19.22 19.67
C SER A 226 -5.80 18.07 20.41
N MET A 227 -6.23 16.82 20.15
CA MET A 227 -5.59 15.64 20.73
C MET A 227 -4.13 15.51 20.26
N LEU A 228 -3.84 15.74 18.97
CA LEU A 228 -2.49 15.66 18.45
C LEU A 228 -1.58 16.74 19.05
N ILE A 229 -2.08 17.96 19.23
CA ILE A 229 -1.34 19.05 19.91
C ILE A 229 -1.01 18.66 21.35
N MET A 230 -1.97 18.10 22.09
CA MET A 230 -1.74 17.66 23.47
C MET A 230 -0.72 16.52 23.54
N LEU A 231 -0.78 15.55 22.62
CA LEU A 231 0.22 14.47 22.53
C LEU A 231 1.61 15.02 22.24
N ASP A 232 1.73 16.00 21.32
CA ASP A 232 3.01 16.64 21.00
C ASP A 232 3.61 17.37 22.20
N MET A 233 2.78 18.04 23.01
CA MET A 233 3.22 18.68 24.27
C MET A 233 3.78 17.69 25.29
N GLU A 234 3.33 16.43 25.26
CA GLU A 234 3.83 15.32 26.08
C GLU A 234 4.99 14.56 25.40
N GLY A 235 5.48 15.03 24.25
CA GLY A 235 6.56 14.40 23.48
C GLY A 235 6.14 13.13 22.74
N ILE A 236 4.84 12.94 22.49
CA ILE A 236 4.29 11.78 21.79
C ILE A 236 3.95 12.18 20.35
N CYS A 237 4.63 11.57 19.38
CA CYS A 237 4.35 11.80 17.97
C CYS A 237 3.15 10.99 17.51
N GLY A 238 2.17 11.66 16.93
CA GLY A 238 0.98 11.05 16.34
C GLY A 238 0.57 11.75 15.04
N SER A 239 -0.32 11.15 14.27
CA SER A 239 -0.96 11.79 13.11
C SER A 239 -2.41 11.37 13.00
N SER A 240 -3.28 12.23 12.48
CA SER A 240 -4.66 11.90 12.12
C SER A 240 -4.71 11.38 10.69
N GLY A 241 -5.43 10.29 10.45
CA GLY A 241 -5.60 9.70 9.11
C GLY A 241 -4.26 9.41 8.43
N SER A 242 -4.12 9.78 7.17
CA SER A 242 -2.85 9.72 6.46
C SER A 242 -2.00 10.95 6.74
N ALA A 243 -0.80 10.77 7.27
CA ALA A 243 0.16 11.85 7.48
C ALA A 243 0.51 12.64 6.19
N CYS A 244 0.27 12.05 5.02
CA CYS A 244 0.51 12.68 3.71
C CYS A 244 -0.62 13.62 3.27
N THR A 245 -1.79 13.54 3.88
CA THR A 245 -2.96 14.39 3.60
C THR A 245 -3.28 15.34 4.77
N SER A 246 -2.36 15.47 5.72
CA SER A 246 -2.48 16.36 6.88
C SER A 246 -2.63 17.83 6.44
N GLY A 247 -3.84 18.28 6.29
CA GLY A 247 -4.26 19.61 5.81
C GLY A 247 -5.73 19.64 5.44
N SER A 248 -6.37 18.46 5.35
CA SER A 248 -7.82 18.34 5.24
C SER A 248 -8.39 17.94 6.60
N LEU A 249 -9.40 18.69 7.05
CA LEU A 249 -10.22 18.34 8.21
C LEU A 249 -11.23 17.22 7.88
N ASP A 250 -11.27 16.79 6.62
CA ASP A 250 -12.18 15.74 6.18
C ASP A 250 -11.74 14.37 6.68
N PRO A 251 -12.67 13.51 7.07
CA PRO A 251 -12.35 12.13 7.43
C PRO A 251 -11.63 11.41 6.29
N SER A 252 -10.69 10.54 6.65
CA SER A 252 -10.01 9.71 5.65
C SER A 252 -11.01 8.79 4.93
N HIS A 253 -10.86 8.67 3.60
CA HIS A 253 -11.62 7.73 2.77
C HIS A 253 -11.46 6.26 3.19
N VAL A 254 -10.42 5.95 3.98
CA VAL A 254 -10.17 4.61 4.53
C VAL A 254 -11.07 4.33 5.75
N LEU A 255 -11.51 5.38 6.46
CA LEU A 255 -12.27 5.28 7.71
C LEU A 255 -13.78 5.51 7.51
N LEU A 256 -14.20 5.94 6.32
CA LEU A 256 -15.60 6.14 5.91
C LEU A 256 -16.19 4.86 5.33
#